data_447e353d1fb52547639f1101590cfe10
#
_entry.id   447e353d1fb52547639f1101590cfe10
#
_cell.length_a   1.000
_cell.length_b   1.000
_cell.length_c   1.000
_cell.angle_alpha   90.00
_cell.angle_beta   90.00
_cell.angle_gamma   90.00
#
_symmetry.space_group_name_H-M   'P 1'
#
loop_
_entity.id
_entity.type
_entity.pdbx_description
1 polymer ?
#
loop_
_entity_poly.entity_id
_entity_poly.type
_entity_poly.pdbx_seq_one_letter_code
_entity_poly.pdbx_strand_id
1 'polypeptide(L)' 'RAAVMEAAKELVACSLKDNGCIAYDIFESATREDVLMICETWKDEESLAAHEKAAHFVTLVPKIQSLASMKLEKFSF' A
#
# COMPACT_ATOMS: atom_id res chain seq x y z
N ARG A 1 -5.94 5.57 14.61
CA ARG A 1 -4.64 5.34 13.95
C ARG A 1 -4.18 3.88 13.98
N ALA A 2 -4.45 3.18 15.06
CA ALA A 2 -4.09 1.75 15.14
C ALA A 2 -4.77 0.91 14.05
N ALA A 3 -6.04 1.19 13.76
CA ALA A 3 -6.78 0.48 12.71
C ALA A 3 -6.18 0.74 11.33
N VAL A 4 -5.70 1.95 11.08
CA VAL A 4 -5.01 2.32 9.84
C VAL A 4 -3.71 1.55 9.71
N MET A 5 -2.93 1.49 10.77
CA MET A 5 -1.66 0.76 10.75
C MET A 5 -1.84 -0.73 10.55
N GLU A 6 -2.87 -1.32 11.13
CA GLU A 6 -3.18 -2.73 10.93
C GLU A 6 -3.58 -3.01 9.48
N ALA A 7 -4.43 -2.17 8.90
CA ALA A 7 -4.81 -2.30 7.50
C ALA A 7 -3.59 -2.13 6.58
N ALA A 8 -2.71 -1.18 6.89
CA ALA A 8 -1.49 -0.97 6.13
C ALA A 8 -0.55 -2.18 6.20
N LYS A 9 -0.38 -2.75 7.37
CA LYS A 9 0.45 -3.96 7.54
C LYS A 9 -0.12 -5.15 6.78
N GLU A 10 -1.43 -5.31 6.79
CA GLU A 10 -2.09 -6.37 6.03
C GLU A 10 -1.89 -6.18 4.53
N LEU A 11 -2.02 -4.96 4.05
CA LEU A 11 -1.78 -4.64 2.64
C LEU A 11 -0.35 -4.99 2.23
N VAL A 12 0.63 -4.63 3.06
CA VAL A 12 2.04 -4.96 2.80
C VAL A 12 2.23 -6.47 2.74
N ALA A 13 1.72 -7.19 3.74
CA ALA A 13 1.89 -8.64 3.81
C ALA A 13 1.27 -9.35 2.60
N CYS A 14 0.09 -8.94 2.18
CA CYS A 14 -0.58 -9.52 1.02
C CYS A 14 0.11 -9.13 -0.28
N SER A 15 0.56 -7.89 -0.39
CA SER A 15 1.21 -7.40 -1.60
C SER A 15 2.55 -8.06 -1.86
N LEU A 16 3.31 -8.38 -0.79
CA LEU A 16 4.58 -9.09 -0.92
C LEU A 16 4.41 -10.49 -1.50
N LYS A 17 3.21 -11.07 -1.39
CA LYS A 17 2.90 -12.39 -1.96
C LYS A 17 2.42 -12.30 -3.40
N ASP A 18 2.17 -11.12 -3.92
CA ASP A 18 1.73 -10.96 -5.30
C ASP A 18 2.83 -11.35 -6.27
N ASN A 19 2.44 -11.99 -7.36
CA ASN A 19 3.38 -12.39 -8.40
C ASN A 19 4.05 -11.16 -9.01
N GLY A 20 5.37 -11.19 -9.04
CA GLY A 20 6.17 -10.10 -9.60
C GLY A 20 6.46 -8.96 -8.63
N CYS A 21 6.01 -9.06 -7.38
CA CYS A 21 6.35 -8.07 -6.37
C CYS A 21 7.79 -8.29 -5.88
N ILE A 22 8.64 -7.29 -6.11
CA ILE A 22 10.02 -7.33 -5.65
C ILE A 22 10.15 -6.70 -4.27
N ALA A 23 9.49 -5.56 -4.07
CA ALA A 23 9.48 -4.88 -2.79
C ALA A 23 8.16 -4.13 -2.62
N TYR A 24 7.67 -4.05 -1.40
CA TYR A 24 6.47 -3.31 -1.06
C TYR A 24 6.52 -2.93 0.40
N ASP A 25 6.40 -1.65 0.70
CA ASP A 25 6.38 -1.19 2.10
C ASP A 25 5.59 0.12 2.22
N ILE A 26 5.13 0.41 3.43
CA ILE A 26 4.39 1.62 3.74
C ILE A 26 5.11 2.35 4.86
N PHE A 27 5.33 3.65 4.67
CA PHE A 27 6.03 4.51 5.62
C PHE A 27 5.14 5.63 6.09
N GLU A 28 5.28 6.00 7.35
CA GLU A 28 4.65 7.18 7.90
C GLU A 28 5.55 8.39 7.71
N SER A 29 4.95 9.55 7.43
CA SER A 29 5.69 10.80 7.44
C SER A 29 6.10 11.14 8.87
N ALA A 30 7.34 11.57 9.06
CA ALA A 30 7.83 12.00 10.36
C ALA A 30 7.31 13.39 10.78
N THR A 31 6.85 14.17 9.81
CA THR A 31 6.46 15.57 10.02
C THR A 31 4.97 15.82 9.75
N ARG A 32 4.27 14.89 9.09
CA ARG A 32 2.87 15.04 8.71
C ARG A 32 2.10 13.83 9.20
N GLU A 33 1.22 14.02 10.18
CA GLU A 33 0.52 12.93 10.87
C GLU A 33 -0.37 12.07 9.98
N ASP A 34 -0.93 12.66 8.95
CA ASP A 34 -1.93 12.02 8.10
C ASP A 34 -1.40 11.66 6.71
N VAL A 35 -0.09 11.47 6.59
CA VAL A 35 0.53 11.09 5.32
C VAL A 35 1.24 9.75 5.44
N LEU A 36 0.85 8.83 4.56
CA LEU A 36 1.54 7.56 4.36
C LEU A 36 2.13 7.54 2.96
N MET A 37 3.27 6.89 2.83
CA MET A 37 3.94 6.69 1.55
C MET A 37 4.06 5.21 1.26
N ILE A 38 3.65 4.79 0.08
CA ILE A 38 3.86 3.43 -0.40
C ILE A 38 5.07 3.43 -1.32
N CYS A 39 6.06 2.61 -0.99
CA CYS A 39 7.24 2.39 -1.83
C CYS A 39 7.17 0.97 -2.36
N GLU A 40 7.18 0.81 -3.67
CA GLU A 40 6.99 -0.49 -4.29
C GLU A 40 7.88 -0.67 -5.50
N THR A 41 8.28 -1.91 -5.73
CA THR A 41 9.06 -2.31 -6.90
C THR A 41 8.44 -3.58 -7.49
N TRP A 42 8.18 -3.56 -8.78
CA TRP A 42 7.54 -4.67 -9.50
C TRP A 42 8.42 -5.14 -10.63
N LYS A 43 8.32 -6.43 -10.92
CA LYS A 43 9.07 -7.06 -12.01
C LYS A 43 8.73 -6.43 -13.37
N ASP A 44 7.45 -6.12 -13.59
CA ASP A 44 6.97 -5.52 -14.82
C ASP A 44 5.63 -4.81 -14.59
N GLU A 45 5.15 -4.10 -15.61
CA GLU A 45 3.90 -3.36 -15.52
C GLU A 45 2.68 -4.27 -15.41
N GLU A 46 2.73 -5.46 -15.97
CA GLU A 46 1.63 -6.42 -15.88
C GLU A 46 1.42 -6.88 -14.42
N SER A 47 2.51 -7.11 -13.72
CA SER A 47 2.45 -7.50 -12.31
C SER A 47 1.86 -6.39 -11.45
N LEU A 48 2.24 -5.14 -11.70
CA LEU A 48 1.68 -3.99 -11.00
C LEU A 48 0.19 -3.86 -11.29
N ALA A 49 -0.22 -3.98 -12.55
CA ALA A 49 -1.62 -3.88 -12.94
C ALA A 49 -2.46 -4.98 -12.28
N ALA A 50 -1.93 -6.20 -12.21
CA ALA A 50 -2.60 -7.31 -11.52
C ALA A 50 -2.74 -7.03 -10.03
N HIS A 51 -1.71 -6.46 -9.39
CA HIS A 51 -1.76 -6.07 -7.99
C HIS A 51 -2.89 -5.06 -7.73
N GLU A 52 -3.03 -4.07 -8.59
CA GLU A 52 -4.05 -3.03 -8.42
C GLU A 52 -5.48 -3.55 -8.56
N LYS A 53 -5.66 -4.73 -9.15
CA LYS A 53 -6.94 -5.41 -9.27
C LYS A 53 -7.15 -6.47 -8.20
N ALA A 54 -6.14 -6.77 -7.41
CA ALA A 54 -6.22 -7.81 -6.40
C ALA A 54 -7.20 -7.43 -5.27
N ALA A 55 -7.83 -8.44 -4.67
CA ALA A 55 -8.82 -8.22 -3.63
C ALA A 55 -8.28 -7.41 -2.45
N HIS A 56 -7.05 -7.67 -2.03
CA HIS A 56 -6.44 -6.94 -0.92
C HIS A 56 -6.22 -5.47 -1.25
N PHE A 57 -5.88 -5.13 -2.50
CA PHE A 57 -5.73 -3.75 -2.92
C PHE A 57 -7.08 -3.02 -2.92
N VAL A 58 -8.08 -3.59 -3.61
CA VAL A 58 -9.38 -2.92 -3.77
C VAL A 58 -10.18 -2.86 -2.46
N THR A 59 -9.83 -3.69 -1.48
CA THR A 59 -10.46 -3.70 -0.17
C THR A 59 -9.72 -2.81 0.83
N LEU A 60 -8.41 -2.94 0.92
CA LEU A 60 -7.62 -2.29 1.97
C LEU A 60 -7.27 -0.84 1.67
N VAL A 61 -7.00 -0.48 0.42
CA VAL A 61 -6.64 0.91 0.09
C VAL A 61 -7.79 1.86 0.39
N PRO A 62 -9.03 1.62 -0.07
CA PRO A 62 -10.15 2.47 0.32
C PRO A 62 -10.42 2.49 1.82
N LYS A 63 -10.22 1.35 2.50
CA LYS A 63 -10.36 1.28 3.95
C LYS A 63 -9.37 2.17 4.66
N ILE A 64 -8.11 2.16 4.26
CA ILE A 64 -7.09 3.03 4.83
C ILE A 64 -7.46 4.49 4.61
N GLN A 65 -7.90 4.84 3.41
CA GLN A 65 -8.28 6.20 3.07
C GLN A 65 -9.51 6.68 3.85
N SER A 66 -10.45 5.77 4.16
CA SER A 66 -11.66 6.13 4.89
C SER A 66 -11.44 6.26 6.40
N LEU A 67 -10.48 5.54 6.97
CA LEU A 67 -10.19 5.55 8.40
C LEU A 67 -9.41 6.78 8.85
N ALA A 68 -8.74 7.44 7.93
CA ALA A 68 -8.00 8.65 8.20
C ALA A 68 -8.06 9.53 6.94
N SER A 69 -8.12 10.83 7.11
CA SER A 69 -8.03 11.77 5.99
C SER A 69 -6.61 11.79 5.45
N MET A 70 -6.16 10.63 4.96
CA MET A 70 -4.77 10.41 4.61
C MET A 70 -4.51 10.56 3.13
N LYS A 71 -3.35 11.09 2.81
CA LYS A 71 -2.82 11.03 1.46
C LYS A 71 -1.97 9.77 1.33
N LEU A 72 -2.17 9.03 0.24
CA LEU A 72 -1.29 7.95 -0.15
C LEU A 72 -0.43 8.45 -1.31
N GLU A 73 0.87 8.40 -1.13
CA GLU A 73 1.84 8.70 -2.18
C GLU A 73 2.51 7.40 -2.59
N LYS A 74 2.56 7.14 -3.89
CA LYS A 74 3.18 5.93 -4.44
C LYS A 74 4.48 6.27 -5.14
N PHE A 75 5.51 5.50 -4.83
CA PHE A 75 6.77 5.56 -5.55
C PHE A 75 7.11 4.16 -6.06
N SER A 76 7.40 4.07 -7.35
CA SER A 76 7.83 2.84 -7.99
C SER A 76 9.31 2.97 -8.35
N PHE A 77 10.07 1.96 -8.01
CA PHE A 77 11.50 1.95 -8.28
C PHE A 77 11.85 0.95 -9.37
#